data_90e7a810265710b5faffc37d92b79176
#
_entry.id   90e7a810265710b5faffc37d92b79176
#
_cell.length_a   1.000
_cell.length_b   1.000
_cell.length_c   1.000
_cell.angle_alpha   90.00
_cell.angle_beta   90.00
_cell.angle_gamma   90.00
#
_symmetry.space_group_name_H-M   'P 1'
#
loop_
_entity.id
_entity.type
_entity.pdbx_description
1 polymer ?
#
loop_
_entity_poly.entity_id
_entity_poly.type
_entity_poly.pdbx_seq_one_letter_code
_entity_poly.pdbx_strand_id
1 'polypeptide(L)'
;MPDRILPSRRGILDGFIYVLGAYYIFHGFAWFSLTHPGKLAGIPWFPSTMTDDTVGWWFVVLGSAIILGLIFGRREWVRTVVLNISVLTALLPGSLFVLAWIFGYYPRGILVASSLVGISAMAMWMVMRSAFIEMENAEEIRKITSEEV
;
A
#
# COMPACT_ATOMS: atom_id res chain seq x y z
N MET A 1 -25.13 -27.74 10.12
CA MET A 1 -24.27 -27.26 9.03
C MET A 1 -23.06 -26.62 9.70
N PRO A 2 -21.82 -26.95 9.31
CA PRO A 2 -20.67 -26.28 9.94
C PRO A 2 -20.71 -24.81 9.56
N ASP A 3 -20.72 -23.94 10.57
CA ASP A 3 -20.66 -22.51 10.42
C ASP A 3 -19.42 -22.17 9.59
N ARG A 4 -19.62 -21.83 8.33
CA ARG A 4 -18.55 -21.21 7.53
C ARG A 4 -18.28 -19.86 8.16
N ILE A 5 -17.26 -19.81 8.99
CA ILE A 5 -16.70 -18.55 9.49
C ILE A 5 -16.17 -17.80 8.28
N LEU A 6 -17.04 -17.01 7.64
CA LEU A 6 -16.62 -16.11 6.59
C LEU A 6 -15.64 -15.11 7.22
N PRO A 7 -14.48 -14.90 6.61
CA PRO A 7 -13.52 -13.93 7.12
C PRO A 7 -14.20 -12.56 7.17
N SER A 8 -14.18 -11.93 8.34
CA SER A 8 -14.75 -10.60 8.49
C SER A 8 -13.99 -9.61 7.61
N ARG A 9 -14.69 -8.64 7.00
CA ARG A 9 -14.07 -7.55 6.24
C ARG A 9 -12.89 -6.91 7.00
N ARG A 10 -13.05 -6.71 8.30
CA ARG A 10 -12.00 -6.19 9.18
C ARG A 10 -10.74 -7.04 9.16
N GLY A 11 -10.87 -8.35 9.32
CA GLY A 11 -9.71 -9.24 9.36
C GLY A 11 -8.92 -9.24 8.05
N ILE A 12 -9.61 -9.16 6.90
CA ILE A 12 -8.96 -9.12 5.59
C ILE A 12 -8.22 -7.81 5.39
N LEU A 13 -8.87 -6.67 5.69
CA LEU A 13 -8.24 -5.36 5.54
C LEU A 13 -7.08 -5.16 6.51
N ASP A 14 -7.23 -5.56 7.76
CA ASP A 14 -6.17 -5.47 8.76
C ASP A 14 -4.96 -6.31 8.35
N GLY A 15 -5.17 -7.54 7.91
CA GLY A 15 -4.11 -8.41 7.39
C GLY A 15 -3.39 -7.78 6.20
N PHE A 16 -4.14 -7.19 5.26
CA PHE A 16 -3.55 -6.52 4.11
C PHE A 16 -2.72 -5.28 4.51
N ILE A 17 -3.22 -4.45 5.43
CA ILE A 17 -2.51 -3.26 5.92
C ILE A 17 -1.20 -3.66 6.64
N TYR A 18 -1.21 -4.77 7.40
CA TYR A 18 0.02 -5.31 7.99
C TYR A 18 1.05 -5.71 6.93
N VAL A 19 0.62 -6.47 5.92
CA VAL A 19 1.50 -6.89 4.82
C VAL A 19 2.06 -5.68 4.08
N LEU A 20 1.22 -4.67 3.85
CA LEU A 20 1.61 -3.44 3.19
C LEU A 20 2.64 -2.66 4.01
N GLY A 21 2.42 -2.49 5.32
CA GLY A 21 3.38 -1.83 6.21
C GLY A 21 4.71 -2.56 6.28
N ALA A 22 4.69 -3.88 6.43
CA ALA A 22 5.89 -4.72 6.41
C ALA A 22 6.64 -4.61 5.08
N TYR A 23 5.91 -4.60 3.97
CA TYR A 23 6.50 -4.42 2.65
C TYR A 23 7.23 -3.07 2.54
N TYR A 24 6.62 -1.96 2.98
CA TYR A 24 7.27 -0.65 2.95
C TYR A 24 8.55 -0.63 3.79
N ILE A 25 8.54 -1.23 4.98
CA ILE A 25 9.74 -1.33 5.81
C ILE A 25 10.83 -2.12 5.08
N PHE A 26 10.47 -3.28 4.51
CA PHE A 26 11.42 -4.11 3.77
C PHE A 26 11.97 -3.41 2.53
N HIS A 27 11.10 -2.71 1.81
CA HIS A 27 11.48 -1.90 0.65
C HIS A 27 12.44 -0.77 1.05
N GLY A 28 12.21 -0.10 2.18
CA GLY A 28 13.12 0.89 2.73
C GLY A 28 14.50 0.32 3.05
N PHE A 29 14.57 -0.85 3.68
CA PHE A 29 15.84 -1.53 3.92
C PHE A 29 16.58 -1.93 2.64
N ALA A 30 15.84 -2.31 1.59
CA ALA A 30 16.45 -2.60 0.29
C ALA A 30 17.14 -1.37 -0.31
N TRP A 31 16.63 -0.15 -0.07
CA TRP A 31 17.30 1.08 -0.50
C TRP A 31 18.64 1.32 0.19
N PHE A 32 18.78 1.01 1.47
CA PHE A 32 20.06 1.11 2.19
C PHE A 32 21.12 0.11 1.67
N SER A 33 20.69 -0.98 1.05
CA SER A 33 21.59 -1.99 0.49
C SER A 33 22.09 -1.62 -0.91
N LEU A 34 21.60 -0.52 -1.51
CA LEU A 34 22.05 -0.07 -2.82
C LEU A 34 23.44 0.57 -2.71
N THR A 35 24.41 -0.05 -3.35
CA THR A 35 25.84 0.34 -3.28
C THR A 35 26.21 1.58 -4.11
N HIS A 36 25.25 2.30 -4.64
CA HIS A 36 25.48 3.44 -5.54
C HIS A 36 24.74 4.69 -5.04
N PRO A 37 25.26 5.35 -3.99
CA PRO A 37 24.69 6.61 -3.50
C PRO A 37 24.80 7.69 -4.57
N GLY A 38 23.78 8.53 -4.68
CA GLY A 38 23.88 9.79 -5.40
C GLY A 38 23.28 9.86 -6.80
N LYS A 39 22.66 8.80 -7.32
CA LYS A 39 22.04 8.85 -8.65
C LYS A 39 20.72 9.61 -8.70
N LEU A 40 20.02 9.74 -7.58
CA LEU A 40 18.77 10.52 -7.50
C LEU A 40 19.00 12.03 -7.65
N ALA A 41 20.14 12.53 -7.21
CA ALA A 41 20.51 13.94 -7.32
C ALA A 41 20.62 14.45 -8.77
N GLY A 42 20.70 13.54 -9.75
CA GLY A 42 20.72 13.88 -11.18
C GLY A 42 19.33 14.02 -11.81
N ILE A 43 18.26 13.74 -11.08
CA ILE A 43 16.89 13.80 -11.60
C ILE A 43 16.33 15.22 -11.33
N PRO A 44 15.95 16.01 -12.36
CA PRO A 44 15.63 17.43 -12.20
C PRO A 44 14.51 17.77 -11.22
N TRP A 45 13.56 16.86 -11.00
CA TRP A 45 12.41 17.07 -10.09
C TRP A 45 12.61 16.49 -8.70
N PHE A 46 13.74 15.82 -8.42
CA PHE A 46 14.10 15.46 -7.06
C PHE A 46 14.94 16.55 -6.41
N PRO A 47 14.71 16.86 -5.12
CA PRO A 47 15.60 17.76 -4.39
C PRO A 47 17.05 17.28 -4.44
N SER A 48 18.00 18.17 -4.62
CA SER A 48 19.43 17.85 -4.66
C SER A 48 19.95 17.19 -3.37
N THR A 49 19.20 17.34 -2.27
CA THR A 49 19.46 16.71 -0.97
C THR A 49 18.90 15.30 -0.86
N MET A 50 18.17 14.83 -1.86
CA MET A 50 17.52 13.51 -1.82
C MET A 50 18.55 12.44 -2.18
N THR A 51 18.89 11.61 -1.21
CA THR A 51 19.77 10.45 -1.36
C THR A 51 18.98 9.16 -1.31
N ASP A 52 19.59 8.04 -1.72
CA ASP A 52 19.00 6.71 -1.61
C ASP A 52 18.63 6.40 -0.15
N ASP A 53 19.47 6.80 0.81
CA ASP A 53 19.19 6.66 2.24
C ASP A 53 17.94 7.46 2.67
N THR A 54 17.78 8.67 2.16
CA THR A 54 16.59 9.48 2.45
C THR A 54 15.32 8.78 1.99
N VAL A 55 15.35 8.18 0.79
CA VAL A 55 14.23 7.39 0.26
C VAL A 55 14.00 6.14 1.11
N GLY A 56 15.07 5.45 1.49
CA GLY A 56 14.99 4.30 2.38
C GLY A 56 14.30 4.63 3.71
N TRP A 57 14.74 5.70 4.37
CA TRP A 57 14.13 6.18 5.62
C TRP A 57 12.67 6.59 5.43
N TRP A 58 12.34 7.23 4.33
CA TRP A 58 10.94 7.57 4.01
C TRP A 58 10.04 6.33 4.02
N PHE A 59 10.45 5.25 3.35
CA PHE A 59 9.68 4.01 3.31
C PHE A 59 9.61 3.31 4.67
N VAL A 60 10.71 3.29 5.45
CA VAL A 60 10.71 2.70 6.81
C VAL A 60 9.75 3.45 7.73
N VAL A 61 9.81 4.78 7.73
CA VAL A 61 8.93 5.60 8.56
C VAL A 61 7.47 5.43 8.14
N LEU A 62 7.19 5.43 6.84
CA LEU A 62 5.85 5.23 6.31
C LEU A 62 5.29 3.85 6.70
N GLY A 63 6.06 2.78 6.48
CA GLY A 63 5.64 1.43 6.83
C GLY A 63 5.39 1.26 8.33
N SER A 64 6.24 1.87 9.16
CA SER A 64 6.07 1.88 10.62
C SER A 64 4.80 2.65 11.02
N ALA A 65 4.55 3.81 10.42
CA ALA A 65 3.35 4.59 10.66
C ALA A 65 2.06 3.85 10.27
N ILE A 66 2.09 3.09 9.16
CA ILE A 66 0.99 2.24 8.71
C ILE A 66 0.67 1.18 9.77
N ILE A 67 1.68 0.46 10.26
CA ILE A 67 1.51 -0.60 11.27
C ILE A 67 1.02 -0.01 12.60
N LEU A 68 1.62 1.09 13.06
CA LEU A 68 1.19 1.78 14.27
C LEU A 68 -0.23 2.33 14.14
N GLY A 69 -0.56 2.90 13.00
CA GLY A 69 -1.92 3.38 12.70
C GLY A 69 -2.96 2.25 12.79
N LEU A 70 -2.61 1.03 12.39
CA LEU A 70 -3.48 -0.12 12.53
C LEU A 70 -3.62 -0.58 14.00
N ILE A 71 -2.51 -0.63 14.74
CA ILE A 71 -2.50 -1.07 16.14
C ILE A 71 -3.31 -0.11 17.03
N PHE A 72 -3.11 1.19 16.87
CA PHE A 72 -3.76 2.22 17.68
C PHE A 72 -5.08 2.72 17.10
N GLY A 73 -5.31 2.55 15.81
CA GLY A 73 -6.50 2.99 15.11
C GLY A 73 -7.69 2.06 15.27
N ARG A 74 -8.44 2.17 16.37
CA ARG A 74 -9.65 1.37 16.60
C ARG A 74 -10.83 1.76 15.69
N ARG A 75 -10.81 2.95 15.07
CA ARG A 75 -11.90 3.49 14.25
C ARG A 75 -11.73 3.12 12.78
N GLU A 76 -12.80 2.76 12.10
CA GLU A 76 -12.78 2.34 10.68
C GLU A 76 -12.25 3.43 9.74
N TRP A 77 -12.57 4.70 10.02
CA TRP A 77 -12.06 5.79 9.20
C TRP A 77 -10.52 5.88 9.22
N VAL A 78 -9.86 5.53 10.35
CA VAL A 78 -8.39 5.53 10.45
C VAL A 78 -7.80 4.52 9.47
N ARG A 79 -8.39 3.33 9.36
CA ARG A 79 -7.95 2.29 8.40
C ARG A 79 -8.09 2.77 6.96
N THR A 80 -9.21 3.39 6.63
CA THR A 80 -9.45 3.96 5.30
C THR A 80 -8.44 5.06 4.97
N VAL A 81 -8.17 5.95 5.92
CA VAL A 81 -7.16 7.01 5.75
C VAL A 81 -5.76 6.42 5.58
N VAL A 82 -5.36 5.46 6.42
CA VAL A 82 -4.07 4.78 6.33
C VAL A 82 -3.90 4.11 4.96
N LEU A 83 -4.93 3.42 4.48
CA LEU A 83 -4.89 2.76 3.18
C LEU A 83 -4.76 3.76 2.03
N ASN A 84 -5.56 4.84 2.04
CA ASN A 84 -5.50 5.87 1.00
C ASN A 84 -4.13 6.58 0.98
N ILE A 85 -3.60 6.93 2.14
CA ILE A 85 -2.25 7.52 2.24
C ILE A 85 -1.22 6.55 1.68
N SER A 86 -1.31 5.26 2.01
CA SER A 86 -0.38 4.24 1.52
C SER A 86 -0.42 4.12 0.00
N VAL A 87 -1.60 4.14 -0.61
CA VAL A 87 -1.75 4.09 -2.07
C VAL A 87 -1.18 5.34 -2.71
N LEU A 88 -1.50 6.54 -2.20
CA LEU A 88 -1.00 7.80 -2.73
C LEU A 88 0.52 7.90 -2.63
N THR A 89 1.11 7.49 -1.51
CA THR A 89 2.55 7.48 -1.29
C THR A 89 3.30 6.44 -2.12
N ALA A 90 2.61 5.45 -2.67
CA ALA A 90 3.17 4.54 -3.66
C ALA A 90 3.03 5.08 -5.08
N LEU A 91 1.86 5.62 -5.44
CA LEU A 91 1.60 6.11 -6.80
C LEU A 91 2.43 7.33 -7.16
N LEU A 92 2.56 8.31 -6.26
CA LEU A 92 3.32 9.53 -6.54
C LEU A 92 4.80 9.26 -6.82
N PRO A 93 5.57 8.61 -5.93
CA PRO A 93 6.96 8.27 -6.24
C PRO A 93 7.05 7.32 -7.42
N GLY A 94 6.13 6.33 -7.53
CA GLY A 94 6.11 5.40 -8.64
C GLY A 94 6.03 6.11 -9.99
N SER A 95 5.15 7.09 -10.13
CA SER A 95 5.02 7.88 -11.37
C SER A 95 6.27 8.73 -11.65
N LEU A 96 6.89 9.30 -10.62
CA LEU A 96 8.14 10.07 -10.77
C LEU A 96 9.29 9.16 -11.25
N PHE A 97 9.37 7.92 -10.78
CA PHE A 97 10.36 6.94 -11.25
C PHE A 97 10.09 6.46 -12.68
N VAL A 98 8.81 6.34 -13.10
CA VAL A 98 8.45 6.08 -14.51
C VAL A 98 8.96 7.21 -15.39
N LEU A 99 8.69 8.47 -15.01
CA LEU A 99 9.19 9.63 -15.75
C LEU A 99 10.71 9.65 -15.83
N ALA A 100 11.40 9.39 -14.70
CA ALA A 100 12.85 9.32 -14.68
C ALA A 100 13.42 8.24 -15.60
N TRP A 101 12.73 7.13 -15.75
CA TRP A 101 13.08 6.08 -16.69
C TRP A 101 12.83 6.50 -18.15
N ILE A 102 11.67 7.06 -18.46
CA ILE A 102 11.32 7.53 -19.81
C ILE A 102 12.32 8.57 -20.31
N PHE A 103 12.72 9.51 -19.45
CA PHE A 103 13.69 10.55 -19.80
C PHE A 103 15.16 10.10 -19.69
N GLY A 104 15.42 8.84 -19.36
CA GLY A 104 16.76 8.27 -19.27
C GLY A 104 17.60 8.71 -18.05
N TYR A 105 17.01 9.43 -17.12
CA TYR A 105 17.71 9.88 -15.90
C TYR A 105 17.99 8.73 -14.93
N TYR A 106 17.11 7.73 -14.87
CA TYR A 106 17.24 6.60 -13.94
C TYR A 106 16.84 5.28 -14.60
N PRO A 107 17.81 4.52 -15.17
CA PRO A 107 17.51 3.28 -15.91
C PRO A 107 16.77 2.21 -15.11
N ARG A 108 16.94 2.18 -13.78
CA ARG A 108 16.23 1.24 -12.89
C ARG A 108 14.85 1.77 -12.43
N GLY A 109 14.46 2.96 -12.85
CA GLY A 109 13.20 3.59 -12.45
C GLY A 109 11.98 2.72 -12.71
N ILE A 110 11.99 1.96 -13.82
CA ILE A 110 10.89 1.05 -14.14
C ILE A 110 10.73 -0.09 -13.12
N LEU A 111 11.83 -0.61 -12.56
CA LEU A 111 11.77 -1.68 -11.55
C LEU A 111 11.19 -1.17 -10.24
N VAL A 112 11.61 0.03 -9.81
CA VAL A 112 11.06 0.68 -8.62
C VAL A 112 9.59 1.03 -8.84
N ALA A 113 9.27 1.61 -9.99
CA ALA A 113 7.90 1.97 -10.34
C ALA A 113 6.97 0.75 -10.41
N SER A 114 7.40 -0.35 -11.02
CA SER A 114 6.58 -1.56 -11.15
C SER A 114 6.22 -2.16 -9.80
N SER A 115 7.14 -2.14 -8.83
CA SER A 115 6.85 -2.61 -7.47
C SER A 115 5.84 -1.71 -6.76
N LEU A 116 5.97 -0.40 -6.87
CA LEU A 116 5.07 0.56 -6.25
C LEU A 116 3.67 0.56 -6.90
N VAL A 117 3.60 0.49 -8.23
CA VAL A 117 2.35 0.38 -8.98
C VAL A 117 1.66 -0.96 -8.69
N GLY A 118 2.42 -2.06 -8.63
CA GLY A 118 1.90 -3.38 -8.28
C GLY A 118 1.23 -3.40 -6.90
N ILE A 119 1.83 -2.75 -5.91
CA ILE A 119 1.26 -2.62 -4.56
C ILE A 119 -0.02 -1.79 -4.58
N SER A 120 -0.01 -0.67 -5.30
CA SER A 120 -1.18 0.19 -5.41
C SER A 120 -2.35 -0.54 -6.07
N ALA A 121 -2.08 -1.31 -7.12
CA ALA A 121 -3.07 -2.14 -7.79
C ALA A 121 -3.61 -3.25 -6.86
N MET A 122 -2.74 -3.89 -6.09
CA MET A 122 -3.14 -4.90 -5.10
C MET A 122 -3.98 -4.29 -3.98
N ALA A 123 -3.61 -3.11 -3.47
CA ALA A 123 -4.38 -2.38 -2.47
C ALA A 123 -5.79 -2.04 -2.99
N MET A 124 -5.88 -1.51 -4.20
CA MET A 124 -7.16 -1.20 -4.83
C MET A 124 -8.01 -2.45 -5.04
N TRP A 125 -7.43 -3.55 -5.52
CA TRP A 125 -8.13 -4.82 -5.69
C TRP A 125 -8.68 -5.34 -4.35
N MET A 126 -7.90 -5.27 -3.26
CA MET A 126 -8.36 -5.70 -1.93
C MET A 126 -9.51 -4.85 -1.40
N VAL A 127 -9.49 -3.53 -1.63
CA VAL A 127 -10.62 -2.65 -1.27
C VAL A 127 -11.88 -3.03 -2.05
N MET A 128 -11.76 -3.20 -3.35
CA MET A 128 -12.90 -3.63 -4.19
C MET A 128 -13.44 -5.00 -3.77
N ARG A 129 -12.55 -5.96 -3.51
CA ARG A 129 -12.95 -7.29 -3.06
C ARG A 129 -13.64 -7.26 -1.70
N SER A 130 -13.17 -6.45 -0.75
CA SER A 130 -13.80 -6.31 0.57
C SER A 130 -15.20 -5.70 0.46
N ALA A 131 -15.40 -4.72 -0.42
CA ALA A 131 -16.72 -4.12 -0.67
C ALA A 131 -17.68 -5.11 -1.33
N PHE A 132 -17.18 -5.94 -2.26
CA PHE A 132 -17.99 -6.97 -2.91
C PHE A 132 -18.50 -8.03 -1.91
N ILE A 133 -17.63 -8.51 -1.01
CA ILE A 133 -18.00 -9.46 0.05
C ILE A 133 -19.08 -8.86 0.98
N GLU A 134 -18.99 -7.57 1.26
CA GLU A 134 -19.98 -6.88 2.11
C GLU A 134 -21.36 -6.81 1.43
N MET A 135 -21.40 -6.57 0.12
CA MET A 135 -22.66 -6.59 -0.65
C MET A 135 -23.26 -7.99 -0.71
N GLU A 136 -22.45 -9.01 -0.95
CA GLU A 136 -22.87 -10.41 -0.99
C GLU A 136 -23.49 -10.85 0.35
N ASN A 137 -22.84 -10.51 1.47
CA ASN A 137 -23.35 -10.81 2.81
C ASN A 137 -24.66 -10.06 3.10
N ALA A 138 -24.77 -8.80 2.67
CA ALA A 138 -26.00 -8.02 2.86
C ALA A 138 -27.19 -8.59 2.08
N GLU A 139 -26.96 -9.09 0.86
CA GLU A 139 -28.00 -9.76 0.07
C GLU A 139 -28.45 -11.10 0.71
N GLU A 140 -27.51 -11.88 1.24
CA GLU A 140 -27.80 -13.14 1.89
C GLU A 140 -28.65 -12.93 3.15
N ILE A 141 -28.31 -11.96 4.00
CA ILE A 141 -29.10 -11.58 5.17
C ILE A 141 -30.52 -11.15 4.76
N ARG A 142 -30.65 -10.38 3.69
CA ARG A 142 -31.95 -9.91 3.20
C ARG A 142 -32.84 -11.06 2.73
N LYS A 143 -32.27 -12.07 2.06
CA LYS A 143 -33.00 -13.28 1.62
C LYS A 143 -33.53 -14.07 2.82
N ILE A 144 -32.67 -14.32 3.82
CA ILE A 144 -33.07 -15.05 5.03
C ILE A 144 -34.21 -14.33 5.76
N THR A 145 -34.11 -13.01 5.91
CA THR A 145 -35.14 -12.20 6.58
C THR A 145 -36.48 -12.17 5.81
N SER A 146 -36.43 -12.31 4.48
CA SER A 146 -37.66 -12.32 3.65
C SER A 146 -38.37 -13.68 3.61
N GLU A 147 -37.67 -14.78 3.98
CA GLU A 147 -38.25 -16.13 4.04
C GLU A 147 -38.90 -16.41 5.41
N GLU A 148 -38.60 -15.62 6.44
CA GLU A 148 -39.18 -15.77 7.78
C GLU A 148 -40.48 -14.97 7.99
N VAL A 149 -40.93 -14.18 7.03
CA VAL A 149 -42.18 -13.38 7.06
C VAL A 149 -43.24 -14.02 6.17
#